data_0f7f91448b9c3a050311277f5665d58b
#
_entry.id   0f7f91448b9c3a050311277f5665d58b
#
_cell.length_a   1.000
_cell.length_b   1.000
_cell.length_c   1.000
_cell.angle_alpha   90.00
_cell.angle_beta   90.00
_cell.angle_gamma   90.00
#
_symmetry.space_group_name_H-M   'P 1'
#
loop_
_entity.id
_entity.type
_entity.pdbx_description
1 polymer ?
#
loop_
_entity_poly.entity_id
_entity_poly.type
_entity_poly.pdbx_seq_one_letter_code
_entity_poly.pdbx_strand_id
1 'polypeptide(L)'
;MKIIKHSGDIVEYNPDKLKKSLLKSGASKDVVEHILQTIQKEVYEGISTKHIYKMAFGLLKKASSSHAARYNLREAIRLLGPAGFFFEKYIARLFSAEHYETKTNLILQGKCVSHEIDVLIKKNNSLAMVECKFHAGREATSDVKVPMYILSRFNDLKEKKHTVFDSNQNISKCWIVTNNRFTVDAVTFAKCSGLDLLSWDYPK
;
A
#
# COMPACT_ATOMS: atom_id res chain seq x y z
N MET A 1 20.62 25.46 -10.12
CA MET A 1 19.71 25.11 -11.22
C MET A 1 18.33 24.89 -10.64
N LYS A 2 17.35 25.59 -11.17
CA LYS A 2 15.94 25.54 -10.68
C LYS A 2 15.15 24.50 -11.46
N ILE A 3 14.26 23.78 -10.74
CA ILE A 3 13.37 22.76 -11.28
C ILE A 3 11.93 23.04 -10.84
N ILE A 4 10.96 22.52 -11.57
CA ILE A 4 9.53 22.73 -11.31
C ILE A 4 8.95 21.48 -10.65
N LYS A 5 8.36 21.62 -9.46
CA LYS A 5 7.61 20.56 -8.79
C LYS A 5 6.27 20.29 -9.46
N HIS A 6 5.65 19.16 -9.12
CA HIS A 6 4.28 18.85 -9.57
C HIS A 6 3.25 19.87 -9.07
N SER A 7 3.49 20.52 -7.93
CA SER A 7 2.69 21.62 -7.37
C SER A 7 2.82 22.95 -8.13
N GLY A 8 3.74 23.05 -9.09
CA GLY A 8 4.10 24.30 -9.77
C GLY A 8 5.22 25.10 -9.08
N ASP A 9 5.61 24.74 -7.86
CA ASP A 9 6.69 25.44 -7.14
C ASP A 9 8.04 25.31 -7.88
N ILE A 10 8.79 26.39 -7.90
CA ILE A 10 10.17 26.42 -8.40
C ILE A 10 11.11 26.24 -7.21
N VAL A 11 12.00 25.24 -7.29
CA VAL A 11 12.97 24.91 -6.24
C VAL A 11 14.34 24.59 -6.82
N GLU A 12 15.38 24.69 -6.00
CA GLU A 12 16.72 24.24 -6.39
C GLU A 12 16.76 22.72 -6.58
N TYR A 13 17.42 22.30 -7.66
CA TYR A 13 17.70 20.87 -7.90
C TYR A 13 18.67 20.33 -6.86
N ASN A 14 18.26 19.28 -6.19
CA ASN A 14 19.08 18.58 -5.21
C ASN A 14 19.23 17.10 -5.61
N PRO A 15 20.39 16.70 -6.16
CA PRO A 15 20.64 15.32 -6.58
C PRO A 15 20.66 14.32 -5.42
N ASP A 16 20.96 14.76 -4.19
CA ASP A 16 20.98 13.87 -3.02
C ASP A 16 19.61 13.30 -2.68
N LYS A 17 18.52 14.04 -2.96
CA LYS A 17 17.15 13.53 -2.81
C LYS A 17 16.89 12.37 -3.75
N LEU A 18 17.34 12.48 -5.01
CA LEU A 18 17.23 11.42 -6.00
C LEU A 18 18.12 10.23 -5.61
N LYS A 19 19.36 10.46 -5.20
CA LYS A 19 20.31 9.46 -4.70
C LYS A 19 19.70 8.64 -3.57
N LYS A 20 19.19 9.31 -2.53
CA LYS A 20 18.52 8.66 -1.39
C LYS A 20 17.32 7.80 -1.83
N SER A 21 16.51 8.29 -2.76
CA SER A 21 15.34 7.56 -3.28
C SER A 21 15.74 6.29 -4.05
N LEU A 22 16.76 6.37 -4.89
CA LEU A 22 17.30 5.22 -5.63
C LEU A 22 17.92 4.18 -4.68
N LEU A 23 18.71 4.59 -3.70
CA LEU A 23 19.27 3.68 -2.68
C LEU A 23 18.17 2.98 -1.87
N LYS A 24 17.09 3.68 -1.48
CA LYS A 24 15.94 3.07 -0.81
C LYS A 24 15.23 2.01 -1.65
N SER A 25 15.32 2.06 -2.97
CA SER A 25 14.77 1.00 -3.83
C SER A 25 15.61 -0.28 -3.84
N GLY A 26 16.78 -0.27 -3.19
CA GLY A 26 17.71 -1.39 -3.12
C GLY A 26 18.76 -1.40 -4.24
N ALA A 27 18.84 -0.34 -5.05
CA ALA A 27 19.86 -0.23 -6.08
C ALA A 27 21.27 -0.13 -5.46
N SER A 28 22.27 -0.78 -6.09
CA SER A 28 23.66 -0.69 -5.67
C SER A 28 24.22 0.72 -5.88
N LYS A 29 25.26 1.06 -5.12
CA LYS A 29 25.91 2.38 -5.23
C LYS A 29 26.35 2.68 -6.66
N ASP A 30 26.92 1.70 -7.36
CA ASP A 30 27.42 1.86 -8.73
C ASP A 30 26.30 2.16 -9.73
N VAL A 31 25.18 1.46 -9.62
CA VAL A 31 23.98 1.72 -10.43
C VAL A 31 23.44 3.12 -10.14
N VAL A 32 23.37 3.52 -8.88
CA VAL A 32 22.89 4.86 -8.48
C VAL A 32 23.80 5.94 -9.03
N GLU A 33 25.11 5.79 -8.93
CA GLU A 33 26.11 6.74 -9.45
C GLU A 33 25.98 6.89 -10.96
N HIS A 34 25.89 5.78 -11.69
CA HIS A 34 25.67 5.79 -13.14
C HIS A 34 24.37 6.53 -13.54
N ILE A 35 23.28 6.27 -12.82
CA ILE A 35 21.99 6.96 -13.06
C ILE A 35 22.13 8.46 -12.82
N LEU A 36 22.76 8.87 -11.72
CA LEU A 36 22.95 10.27 -11.40
C LEU A 36 23.79 10.99 -12.43
N GLN A 37 24.91 10.40 -12.87
CA GLN A 37 25.78 10.95 -13.93
C GLN A 37 25.02 11.11 -15.25
N THR A 38 24.20 10.12 -15.63
CA THR A 38 23.40 10.19 -16.85
C THR A 38 22.37 11.31 -16.77
N ILE A 39 21.63 11.39 -15.65
CA ILE A 39 20.62 12.43 -15.45
C ILE A 39 21.25 13.82 -15.42
N GLN A 40 22.42 13.98 -14.79
CA GLN A 40 23.10 15.26 -14.69
C GLN A 40 23.46 15.87 -16.06
N LYS A 41 23.65 15.04 -17.09
CA LYS A 41 23.90 15.48 -18.46
C LYS A 41 22.64 15.96 -19.21
N GLU A 42 21.49 15.50 -18.75
CA GLU A 42 20.21 15.73 -19.42
C GLU A 42 19.30 16.75 -18.70
N VAL A 43 19.64 17.13 -17.45
CA VAL A 43 18.86 18.13 -16.72
C VAL A 43 19.18 19.55 -17.23
N TYR A 44 18.13 20.36 -17.33
CA TYR A 44 18.16 21.75 -17.76
C TYR A 44 17.30 22.63 -16.86
N GLU A 45 17.49 23.95 -16.95
CA GLU A 45 16.75 24.94 -16.17
C GLU A 45 15.24 24.83 -16.44
N GLY A 46 14.44 24.69 -15.40
CA GLY A 46 12.99 24.56 -15.52
C GLY A 46 12.48 23.13 -15.81
N ILE A 47 13.34 22.11 -15.83
CA ILE A 47 12.89 20.72 -15.97
C ILE A 47 11.95 20.33 -14.82
N SER A 48 10.90 19.55 -15.12
CA SER A 48 9.98 19.10 -14.07
C SER A 48 10.54 17.91 -13.27
N THR A 49 10.23 17.87 -11.96
CA THR A 49 10.54 16.72 -11.11
C THR A 49 9.95 15.41 -11.65
N LYS A 50 8.79 15.49 -12.33
CA LYS A 50 8.17 14.35 -13.00
C LYS A 50 9.03 13.80 -14.14
N HIS A 51 9.70 14.68 -14.89
CA HIS A 51 10.58 14.26 -15.99
C HIS A 51 11.85 13.59 -15.44
N ILE A 52 12.50 14.22 -14.45
CA ILE A 52 13.65 13.63 -13.74
C ILE A 52 13.33 12.25 -13.18
N TYR A 53 12.14 12.12 -12.55
CA TYR A 53 11.67 10.84 -12.03
C TYR A 53 11.50 9.78 -13.13
N LYS A 54 10.90 10.14 -14.28
CA LYS A 54 10.75 9.21 -15.41
C LYS A 54 12.08 8.74 -15.98
N MET A 55 13.06 9.63 -16.10
CA MET A 55 14.40 9.29 -16.54
C MET A 55 15.07 8.31 -15.56
N ALA A 56 15.05 8.61 -14.26
CA ALA A 56 15.61 7.75 -13.23
C ALA A 56 14.94 6.36 -13.22
N PHE A 57 13.61 6.31 -13.32
CA PHE A 57 12.86 5.06 -13.40
C PHE A 57 13.24 4.24 -14.64
N GLY A 58 13.35 4.88 -15.82
CA GLY A 58 13.73 4.21 -17.06
C GLY A 58 15.13 3.59 -17.00
N LEU A 59 16.10 4.32 -16.46
CA LEU A 59 17.46 3.82 -16.26
C LEU A 59 17.52 2.69 -15.23
N LEU A 60 16.83 2.86 -14.11
CA LEU A 60 16.75 1.84 -13.07
C LEU A 60 16.05 0.56 -13.57
N LYS A 61 15.01 0.68 -14.40
CA LYS A 61 14.30 -0.45 -15.00
C LYS A 61 15.20 -1.26 -15.94
N LYS A 62 16.10 -0.60 -16.70
CA LYS A 62 17.09 -1.27 -17.53
C LYS A 62 18.11 -2.04 -16.69
N ALA A 63 18.50 -1.52 -15.52
CA ALA A 63 19.44 -2.17 -14.63
C ALA A 63 18.78 -3.29 -13.79
N SER A 64 17.58 -3.07 -13.27
CA SER A 64 16.85 -4.03 -12.44
C SER A 64 15.35 -3.70 -12.37
N SER A 65 14.52 -4.59 -12.90
CA SER A 65 13.05 -4.45 -12.84
C SER A 65 12.53 -4.48 -11.40
N SER A 66 13.14 -5.27 -10.52
CA SER A 66 12.72 -5.34 -9.11
C SER A 66 12.99 -4.05 -8.35
N HIS A 67 14.15 -3.43 -8.57
CA HIS A 67 14.48 -2.13 -7.96
C HIS A 67 13.60 -1.01 -8.53
N ALA A 68 13.30 -1.03 -9.83
CA ALA A 68 12.36 -0.10 -10.44
C ALA A 68 10.94 -0.23 -9.85
N ALA A 69 10.46 -1.45 -9.64
CA ALA A 69 9.17 -1.70 -8.98
C ALA A 69 9.14 -1.12 -7.55
N ARG A 70 10.21 -1.32 -6.77
CA ARG A 70 10.33 -0.72 -5.43
C ARG A 70 10.44 0.82 -5.47
N TYR A 71 11.17 1.36 -6.43
CA TYR A 71 11.30 2.80 -6.64
C TYR A 71 9.95 3.45 -6.94
N ASN A 72 9.09 2.76 -7.68
CA ASN A 72 7.73 3.17 -8.02
C ASN A 72 6.68 2.19 -7.46
N LEU A 73 6.81 1.82 -6.18
CA LEU A 73 5.98 0.78 -5.57
C LEU A 73 4.49 1.11 -5.68
N ARG A 74 4.11 2.37 -5.50
CA ARG A 74 2.71 2.80 -5.62
C ARG A 74 2.13 2.50 -7.00
N GLU A 75 2.89 2.78 -8.06
CA GLU A 75 2.46 2.49 -9.43
C GLU A 75 2.49 0.98 -9.72
N ALA A 76 3.50 0.28 -9.22
CA ALA A 76 3.58 -1.17 -9.36
C ALA A 76 2.37 -1.87 -8.72
N ILE A 77 1.96 -1.45 -7.53
CA ILE A 77 0.75 -1.96 -6.86
C ILE A 77 -0.49 -1.62 -7.68
N ARG A 78 -0.61 -0.40 -8.24
CA ARG A 78 -1.73 -0.01 -9.09
C ARG A 78 -1.85 -0.86 -10.36
N LEU A 79 -0.73 -1.35 -10.88
CA LEU A 79 -0.68 -2.21 -12.07
C LEU A 79 -0.96 -3.69 -11.78
N LEU A 80 -1.23 -4.08 -10.53
CA LEU A 80 -1.62 -5.46 -10.20
C LEU A 80 -2.95 -5.89 -10.85
N GLY A 81 -3.68 -4.96 -11.44
CA GLY A 81 -4.87 -5.23 -12.22
C GLY A 81 -6.17 -4.77 -11.56
N PRO A 82 -7.26 -4.67 -12.35
CA PRO A 82 -8.52 -4.10 -11.91
C PRO A 82 -9.28 -4.99 -10.90
N ALA A 83 -9.05 -6.29 -10.91
CA ALA A 83 -9.64 -7.22 -9.95
C ALA A 83 -8.82 -7.20 -8.66
N GLY A 84 -9.38 -6.78 -7.55
CA GLY A 84 -8.74 -6.67 -6.23
C GLY A 84 -7.93 -7.88 -5.75
N PHE A 85 -8.20 -9.05 -6.32
CA PHE A 85 -7.58 -10.33 -5.99
C PHE A 85 -6.04 -10.34 -5.91
N PHE A 86 -5.33 -9.66 -6.84
CA PHE A 86 -3.87 -9.58 -6.77
C PHE A 86 -3.41 -8.66 -5.63
N PHE A 87 -4.19 -7.64 -5.34
CA PHE A 87 -3.93 -6.76 -4.21
C PHE A 87 -4.12 -7.50 -2.88
N GLU A 88 -5.18 -8.29 -2.74
CA GLU A 88 -5.42 -9.15 -1.58
C GLU A 88 -4.26 -10.12 -1.34
N LYS A 89 -3.79 -10.81 -2.40
CA LYS A 89 -2.61 -11.68 -2.33
C LYS A 89 -1.34 -10.92 -1.94
N TYR A 90 -1.17 -9.69 -2.43
CA TYR A 90 -0.05 -8.84 -2.04
C TYR A 90 -0.12 -8.49 -0.56
N ILE A 91 -1.30 -8.11 -0.06
CA ILE A 91 -1.51 -7.78 1.36
C ILE A 91 -1.31 -9.03 2.25
N ALA A 92 -1.79 -10.19 1.84
CA ALA A 92 -1.52 -11.44 2.56
C ALA A 92 -0.02 -11.69 2.69
N ARG A 93 0.76 -11.53 1.60
CA ARG A 93 2.22 -11.67 1.64
C ARG A 93 2.90 -10.61 2.50
N LEU A 94 2.37 -9.37 2.53
CA LEU A 94 2.89 -8.31 3.39
C LEU A 94 2.75 -8.70 4.87
N PHE A 95 1.57 -9.15 5.29
CA PHE A 95 1.36 -9.64 6.65
C PHE A 95 2.17 -10.91 6.96
N SER A 96 2.33 -11.81 5.99
CA SER A 96 3.18 -12.99 6.15
C SER A 96 4.65 -12.61 6.39
N ALA A 97 5.16 -11.58 5.70
CA ALA A 97 6.52 -11.06 5.93
C ALA A 97 6.67 -10.42 7.33
N GLU A 98 5.58 -9.97 7.95
CA GLU A 98 5.50 -9.47 9.34
C GLU A 98 5.21 -10.60 10.36
N HIS A 99 5.41 -11.87 9.94
CA HIS A 99 5.26 -13.07 10.77
C HIS A 99 3.80 -13.35 11.22
N TYR A 100 2.81 -13.00 10.40
CA TYR A 100 1.44 -13.48 10.55
C TYR A 100 1.23 -14.76 9.73
N GLU A 101 0.46 -15.71 10.26
CA GLU A 101 -0.19 -16.74 9.44
C GLU A 101 -1.30 -16.06 8.62
N THR A 102 -1.43 -16.40 7.34
CA THR A 102 -2.39 -15.73 6.44
C THR A 102 -3.20 -16.75 5.65
N LYS A 103 -4.51 -16.47 5.47
CA LYS A 103 -5.39 -17.18 4.52
C LYS A 103 -6.18 -16.13 3.74
N THR A 104 -6.49 -16.43 2.48
CA THR A 104 -7.25 -15.51 1.59
C THR A 104 -8.53 -16.18 1.10
N ASN A 105 -9.50 -15.35 0.69
CA ASN A 105 -10.76 -15.79 0.07
C ASN A 105 -11.53 -16.82 0.92
N LEU A 106 -11.71 -16.52 2.19
CA LEU A 106 -12.49 -17.37 3.10
C LEU A 106 -13.93 -16.88 3.17
N ILE A 107 -14.88 -17.82 3.18
CA ILE A 107 -16.27 -17.52 3.53
C ILE A 107 -16.48 -17.93 4.98
N LEU A 108 -16.79 -16.97 5.84
CA LEU A 108 -17.07 -17.19 7.25
C LEU A 108 -18.53 -16.83 7.57
N GLN A 109 -19.18 -17.71 8.36
CA GLN A 109 -20.55 -17.48 8.81
C GLN A 109 -20.57 -16.50 9.97
N GLY A 110 -21.13 -15.32 9.76
CA GLY A 110 -21.46 -14.36 10.81
C GLY A 110 -22.68 -14.78 11.65
N LYS A 111 -23.08 -13.93 12.57
CA LYS A 111 -24.30 -14.10 13.35
C LYS A 111 -25.54 -14.11 12.46
N CYS A 112 -25.61 -13.20 11.52
CA CYS A 112 -26.74 -13.00 10.63
C CYS A 112 -26.53 -13.63 9.25
N VAL A 113 -25.37 -13.34 8.60
CA VAL A 113 -25.09 -13.75 7.22
C VAL A 113 -23.66 -14.24 7.06
N SER A 114 -23.38 -14.90 5.92
CA SER A 114 -22.01 -15.27 5.54
C SER A 114 -21.29 -14.06 4.94
N HIS A 115 -19.99 -13.96 5.21
CA HIS A 115 -19.12 -12.92 4.70
C HIS A 115 -17.90 -13.52 4.00
N GLU A 116 -17.58 -13.00 2.84
CA GLU A 116 -16.28 -13.23 2.21
C GLU A 116 -15.23 -12.37 2.91
N ILE A 117 -14.09 -12.95 3.26
CA ILE A 117 -12.96 -12.31 3.92
C ILE A 117 -11.79 -12.30 2.97
N ASP A 118 -11.34 -11.11 2.57
CA ASP A 118 -10.25 -10.95 1.61
C ASP A 118 -8.95 -11.58 2.15
N VAL A 119 -8.57 -11.22 3.39
CA VAL A 119 -7.43 -11.83 4.08
C VAL A 119 -7.77 -12.03 5.56
N LEU A 120 -7.54 -13.22 6.05
CA LEU A 120 -7.58 -13.54 7.48
C LEU A 120 -6.15 -13.72 7.97
N ILE A 121 -5.80 -13.07 9.06
CA ILE A 121 -4.46 -13.09 9.64
C ILE A 121 -4.48 -13.55 11.09
N LYS A 122 -3.46 -14.32 11.49
CA LYS A 122 -3.27 -14.75 12.87
C LYS A 122 -1.84 -14.49 13.31
N LYS A 123 -1.67 -13.92 14.48
CA LYS A 123 -0.38 -13.79 15.15
C LYS A 123 -0.55 -14.01 16.64
N ASN A 124 0.27 -14.89 17.21
CA ASN A 124 0.10 -15.36 18.56
C ASN A 124 -1.31 -15.95 18.74
N ASN A 125 -2.09 -15.42 19.66
CA ASN A 125 -3.46 -15.86 19.92
C ASN A 125 -4.52 -14.85 19.44
N SER A 126 -4.17 -13.95 18.51
CA SER A 126 -5.05 -12.92 17.97
C SER A 126 -5.39 -13.20 16.51
N LEU A 127 -6.69 -13.34 16.22
CA LEU A 127 -7.24 -13.49 14.88
C LEU A 127 -7.80 -12.16 14.40
N ALA A 128 -7.44 -11.72 13.19
CA ALA A 128 -7.93 -10.48 12.62
C ALA A 128 -8.38 -10.67 11.17
N MET A 129 -9.46 -9.98 10.80
CA MET A 129 -9.86 -9.84 9.40
C MET A 129 -9.19 -8.62 8.77
N VAL A 130 -8.88 -8.70 7.50
CA VAL A 130 -8.33 -7.61 6.68
C VAL A 130 -9.20 -7.47 5.45
N GLU A 131 -9.79 -6.32 5.27
CA GLU A 131 -10.54 -5.94 4.08
C GLU A 131 -9.66 -5.08 3.18
N CYS A 132 -9.60 -5.41 1.90
CA CYS A 132 -8.74 -4.79 0.91
C CYS A 132 -9.56 -3.92 -0.05
N LYS A 133 -9.30 -2.62 -0.07
CA LYS A 133 -9.93 -1.66 -0.99
C LYS A 133 -8.96 -1.21 -2.06
N PHE A 134 -8.98 -1.88 -3.20
CA PHE A 134 -8.16 -1.54 -4.35
C PHE A 134 -8.79 -0.43 -5.19
N HIS A 135 -7.99 0.55 -5.58
CA HIS A 135 -8.37 1.63 -6.49
C HIS A 135 -7.42 1.69 -7.69
N ALA A 136 -7.94 1.55 -8.90
CA ALA A 136 -7.17 1.72 -10.13
C ALA A 136 -6.81 3.19 -10.41
N GLY A 137 -7.67 4.13 -10.00
CA GLY A 137 -7.46 5.58 -10.17
C GLY A 137 -6.53 6.18 -9.12
N ARG A 138 -5.67 7.12 -9.52
CA ARG A 138 -4.71 7.77 -8.61
C ARG A 138 -5.35 8.69 -7.58
N GLU A 139 -6.46 9.33 -7.94
CA GLU A 139 -7.15 10.33 -7.11
C GLU A 139 -8.30 9.73 -6.29
N ALA A 140 -8.61 8.45 -6.48
CA ALA A 140 -9.64 7.78 -5.72
C ALA A 140 -9.26 7.69 -4.24
N THR A 141 -10.24 7.88 -3.36
CA THR A 141 -10.08 7.77 -1.90
C THR A 141 -11.15 6.87 -1.33
N SER A 142 -10.83 6.21 -0.22
CA SER A 142 -11.81 5.47 0.58
C SER A 142 -12.45 6.43 1.58
N ASP A 143 -13.73 6.72 1.39
CA ASP A 143 -14.50 7.61 2.25
C ASP A 143 -15.01 6.90 3.53
N VAL A 144 -15.74 7.62 4.36
CA VAL A 144 -16.26 7.13 5.64
C VAL A 144 -17.26 5.97 5.51
N LYS A 145 -17.92 5.82 4.36
CA LYS A 145 -18.85 4.70 4.10
C LYS A 145 -18.12 3.36 4.15
N VAL A 146 -16.84 3.34 3.72
CA VAL A 146 -16.02 2.11 3.75
C VAL A 146 -15.87 1.59 5.18
N PRO A 147 -15.27 2.32 6.15
CA PRO A 147 -15.13 1.80 7.50
C PRO A 147 -16.46 1.59 8.22
N MET A 148 -17.50 2.36 7.92
CA MET A 148 -18.85 2.10 8.46
C MET A 148 -19.42 0.75 8.01
N TYR A 149 -19.33 0.44 6.72
CA TYR A 149 -19.77 -0.84 6.17
C TYR A 149 -18.96 -2.01 6.74
N ILE A 150 -17.64 -1.86 6.79
CA ILE A 150 -16.74 -2.91 7.29
C ILE A 150 -16.94 -3.13 8.78
N LEU A 151 -17.20 -2.09 9.59
CA LEU A 151 -17.54 -2.24 11.00
C LEU A 151 -18.79 -3.11 11.19
N SER A 152 -19.82 -2.93 10.36
CA SER A 152 -21.04 -3.76 10.42
C SER A 152 -20.73 -5.23 10.14
N ARG A 153 -19.91 -5.52 9.12
CA ARG A 153 -19.45 -6.89 8.81
C ARG A 153 -18.63 -7.48 9.96
N PHE A 154 -17.70 -6.71 10.50
CA PHE A 154 -16.86 -7.12 11.63
C PHE A 154 -17.70 -7.42 12.87
N ASN A 155 -18.70 -6.60 13.17
CA ASN A 155 -19.60 -6.81 14.30
C ASN A 155 -20.43 -8.11 14.17
N ASP A 156 -20.85 -8.46 12.94
CA ASP A 156 -21.55 -9.70 12.66
C ASP A 156 -20.65 -10.95 12.82
N LEU A 157 -19.37 -10.82 12.50
CA LEU A 157 -18.39 -11.92 12.56
C LEU A 157 -17.80 -12.13 13.96
N LYS A 158 -17.48 -11.06 14.70
CA LYS A 158 -16.72 -11.13 15.96
C LYS A 158 -17.42 -11.86 17.09
N GLU A 159 -18.76 -11.96 17.03
CA GLU A 159 -19.54 -12.63 18.06
C GLU A 159 -19.48 -14.16 17.96
N LYS A 160 -19.02 -14.69 16.82
CA LYS A 160 -18.87 -16.14 16.60
C LYS A 160 -17.43 -16.58 16.66
N LYS A 161 -17.25 -17.83 17.10
CA LYS A 161 -15.96 -18.52 16.96
C LYS A 161 -15.84 -19.12 15.56
N HIS A 162 -14.65 -19.04 15.02
CA HIS A 162 -14.31 -19.57 13.70
C HIS A 162 -13.19 -20.60 13.83
N THR A 163 -13.39 -21.78 13.24
CA THR A 163 -12.37 -22.84 13.21
C THR A 163 -11.45 -22.59 12.00
N VAL A 164 -10.33 -21.95 12.27
CA VAL A 164 -9.31 -21.59 11.27
C VAL A 164 -7.91 -21.65 11.91
N PHE A 165 -6.88 -21.91 11.13
CA PHE A 165 -5.49 -22.04 11.61
C PHE A 165 -5.37 -23.01 12.81
N ASP A 166 -6.08 -24.16 12.70
CA ASP A 166 -6.11 -25.22 13.73
C ASP A 166 -6.52 -24.73 15.13
N SER A 167 -7.33 -23.67 15.17
CA SER A 167 -7.86 -23.07 16.41
C SER A 167 -9.31 -22.61 16.23
N ASN A 168 -10.06 -22.61 17.31
CA ASN A 168 -11.47 -22.16 17.35
C ASN A 168 -11.57 -20.90 18.20
N GLN A 169 -11.59 -19.72 17.56
CA GLN A 169 -11.52 -18.42 18.24
C GLN A 169 -12.33 -17.33 17.54
N ASN A 170 -12.59 -16.26 18.26
CA ASN A 170 -13.25 -15.08 17.70
C ASN A 170 -12.27 -14.20 16.91
N ILE A 171 -12.78 -13.52 15.90
CA ILE A 171 -12.06 -12.43 15.25
C ILE A 171 -12.05 -11.24 16.20
N SER A 172 -10.85 -10.82 16.64
CA SER A 172 -10.67 -9.79 17.67
C SER A 172 -10.31 -8.41 17.10
N LYS A 173 -9.83 -8.34 15.85
CA LYS A 173 -9.39 -7.11 15.18
C LYS A 173 -9.86 -7.07 13.73
N CYS A 174 -9.98 -5.86 13.22
CA CYS A 174 -10.33 -5.62 11.82
C CYS A 174 -9.42 -4.54 11.23
N TRP A 175 -8.75 -4.89 10.13
CA TRP A 175 -7.94 -4.00 9.31
C TRP A 175 -8.68 -3.63 8.04
N ILE A 176 -8.53 -2.38 7.61
CA ILE A 176 -8.93 -1.93 6.28
C ILE A 176 -7.68 -1.42 5.58
N VAL A 177 -7.35 -2.00 4.45
CA VAL A 177 -6.14 -1.70 3.70
C VAL A 177 -6.48 -1.16 2.32
N THR A 178 -5.88 -0.05 1.93
CA THR A 178 -6.06 0.50 0.58
C THR A 178 -4.73 0.85 -0.08
N ASN A 179 -4.64 0.68 -1.39
CA ASN A 179 -3.51 1.12 -2.18
C ASN A 179 -3.48 2.63 -2.44
N ASN A 180 -4.46 3.37 -1.92
CA ASN A 180 -4.57 4.82 -2.11
C ASN A 180 -4.65 5.55 -0.76
N ARG A 181 -5.68 6.32 -0.49
CA ARG A 181 -5.81 7.15 0.72
C ARG A 181 -7.19 6.99 1.33
N PHE A 182 -7.27 7.26 2.62
CA PHE A 182 -8.52 7.46 3.33
C PHE A 182 -8.83 8.96 3.45
N THR A 183 -10.10 9.32 3.45
CA THR A 183 -10.52 10.67 3.83
C THR A 183 -10.30 10.90 5.33
N VAL A 184 -10.27 12.16 5.76
CA VAL A 184 -10.12 12.52 7.19
C VAL A 184 -11.23 11.86 8.02
N ASP A 185 -12.47 11.92 7.54
CA ASP A 185 -13.63 11.33 8.23
C ASP A 185 -13.51 9.82 8.35
N ALA A 186 -13.01 9.13 7.30
CA ALA A 186 -12.77 7.69 7.34
C ALA A 186 -11.74 7.33 8.42
N VAL A 187 -10.65 8.09 8.53
CA VAL A 187 -9.61 7.89 9.55
C VAL A 187 -10.17 8.16 10.95
N THR A 188 -10.91 9.25 11.11
CA THR A 188 -11.51 9.64 12.40
C THR A 188 -12.50 8.58 12.88
N PHE A 189 -13.41 8.14 11.99
CA PHE A 189 -14.39 7.11 12.31
C PHE A 189 -13.73 5.78 12.66
N ALA A 190 -12.75 5.33 11.87
CA ALA A 190 -12.07 4.07 12.12
C ALA A 190 -11.37 4.06 13.50
N LYS A 191 -10.66 5.14 13.85
CA LYS A 191 -10.03 5.30 15.18
C LYS A 191 -11.06 5.24 16.31
N CYS A 192 -12.18 5.95 16.18
CA CYS A 192 -13.26 5.97 17.17
C CYS A 192 -13.89 4.58 17.35
N SER A 193 -13.97 3.80 16.25
CA SER A 193 -14.61 2.48 16.21
C SER A 193 -13.65 1.31 16.47
N GLY A 194 -12.37 1.56 16.76
CA GLY A 194 -11.37 0.52 17.02
C GLY A 194 -11.00 -0.30 15.77
N LEU A 195 -11.12 0.28 14.57
CA LEU A 195 -10.65 -0.32 13.32
C LEU A 195 -9.22 0.13 13.02
N ASP A 196 -8.38 -0.81 12.59
CA ASP A 196 -7.03 -0.52 12.12
C ASP A 196 -7.04 -0.17 10.63
N LEU A 197 -6.29 0.86 10.26
CA LEU A 197 -6.17 1.30 8.86
C LEU A 197 -4.73 1.22 8.37
N LEU A 198 -4.56 0.81 7.12
CA LEU A 198 -3.29 0.85 6.41
C LEU A 198 -3.50 1.44 5.02
N SER A 199 -2.78 2.50 4.69
CA SER A 199 -2.79 3.10 3.36
C SER A 199 -1.41 3.59 2.96
N TRP A 200 -1.30 4.19 1.78
CA TRP A 200 -0.03 4.72 1.29
C TRP A 200 0.60 5.79 2.20
N ASP A 201 -0.21 6.57 2.89
CA ASP A 201 0.19 7.67 3.76
C ASP A 201 -0.35 7.56 5.20
N TYR A 202 -0.87 6.39 5.59
CA TYR A 202 -1.38 6.14 6.93
C TYR A 202 -1.08 4.70 7.37
N PRO A 203 -0.61 4.45 8.62
CA PRO A 203 -0.20 5.47 9.62
C PRO A 203 1.03 6.26 9.19
N LYS A 204 1.24 7.43 9.75
CA LYS A 204 2.42 8.27 9.50
C LYS A 204 3.57 7.91 10.41
#